data_67f0f5caa9e64656993ffd0e86db38a4
#
_entry.id   67f0f5caa9e64656993ffd0e86db38a4
#
_cell.length_a   1.000
_cell.length_b   1.000
_cell.length_c   1.000
_cell.angle_alpha   90.00
_cell.angle_beta   90.00
_cell.angle_gamma   90.00
#
_symmetry.space_group_name_H-M   'P 1'
#
loop_
_entity.id
_entity.type
_entity.pdbx_description
1 polymer ?
#
loop_
_entity_poly.entity_id
_entity_poly.type
_entity_poly.pdbx_seq_one_letter_code
_entity_poly.pdbx_strand_id
1 'polypeptide(L)'
;MVGGEDFTHGNTLIFDAERDAFLYTPKFLDAIVAVGRQSGALNWQAGGRFGSFTDEDGDTIDPDRAYDVDGPNRTWWSHAHMSHAWADGFVLYDNGTHHSPLVSRVAAYTWDVEAATLKRTFEFVNESGIYDPILGDVRKLDGGNYLVAWTMSGSMTEITPAGEVVWRMSVELGSGVGRTGYVPTLYQVTYQ
;
A
#
# COMPACT_ATOMS: atom_id res chain seq x y z
N MET A 1 0.59 20.33 28.69
CA MET A 1 0.22 19.15 27.87
C MET A 1 1.39 18.95 26.91
N VAL A 2 2.14 17.89 27.08
CA VAL A 2 3.16 17.49 26.09
C VAL A 2 2.35 17.06 24.86
N GLY A 3 2.49 17.80 23.78
CA GLY A 3 1.87 17.41 22.51
C GLY A 3 2.36 16.02 22.16
N GLY A 4 1.46 15.04 22.08
CA GLY A 4 1.81 13.71 21.64
C GLY A 4 2.31 13.83 20.21
N GLU A 5 3.57 13.53 19.98
CA GLU A 5 4.09 13.38 18.63
C GLU A 5 3.41 12.16 17.98
N ASP A 6 2.97 12.32 16.76
CA ASP A 6 2.39 11.25 15.95
C ASP A 6 3.51 10.27 15.57
N PHE A 7 3.74 9.28 16.42
CA PHE A 7 4.90 8.39 16.31
C PHE A 7 4.76 7.35 15.20
N THR A 8 3.57 6.84 14.95
CA THR A 8 3.39 5.73 13.99
C THR A 8 2.61 6.14 12.75
N HIS A 9 1.66 7.04 12.90
CA HIS A 9 0.74 7.44 11.86
C HIS A 9 0.11 6.23 11.13
N GLY A 10 -0.79 5.55 11.82
CA GLY A 10 -1.44 4.34 11.30
C GLY A 10 -2.39 4.63 10.15
N ASN A 11 -2.05 4.13 8.98
CA ASN A 11 -2.84 4.38 7.77
C ASN A 11 -3.90 3.31 7.51
N THR A 12 -3.58 2.04 7.78
CA THR A 12 -4.44 0.92 7.42
C THR A 12 -4.44 -0.13 8.51
N LEU A 13 -5.61 -0.69 8.75
CA LEU A 13 -5.81 -1.88 9.58
C LEU A 13 -6.69 -2.86 8.81
N ILE A 14 -6.15 -4.04 8.48
CA ILE A 14 -6.84 -5.10 7.75
C ILE A 14 -6.88 -6.34 8.63
N PHE A 15 -8.00 -7.05 8.62
CA PHE A 15 -8.08 -8.35 9.26
C PHE A 15 -7.71 -9.44 8.25
N ASP A 16 -6.63 -10.15 8.53
CA ASP A 16 -6.22 -11.37 7.83
C ASP A 16 -6.89 -12.57 8.52
N ALA A 17 -7.96 -13.05 7.91
CA ALA A 17 -8.75 -14.13 8.47
C ALA A 17 -8.03 -15.49 8.40
N GLU A 18 -7.13 -15.68 7.46
CA GLU A 18 -6.38 -16.92 7.29
C GLU A 18 -5.37 -17.12 8.42
N ARG A 19 -4.75 -16.02 8.87
CA ARG A 19 -3.72 -16.04 9.91
C ARG A 19 -4.21 -15.58 11.27
N ASP A 20 -5.52 -15.26 11.38
CA ASP A 20 -6.14 -14.70 12.59
C ASP A 20 -5.34 -13.51 13.16
N ALA A 21 -4.96 -12.60 12.29
CA ALA A 21 -4.11 -11.46 12.61
C ALA A 21 -4.63 -10.14 12.04
N PHE A 22 -4.25 -9.04 12.65
CA PHE A 22 -4.42 -7.72 12.09
C PHE A 22 -3.15 -7.30 11.38
N LEU A 23 -3.27 -6.87 10.13
CA LEU A 23 -2.21 -6.23 9.38
C LEU A 23 -2.32 -4.72 9.57
N TYR A 24 -1.28 -4.10 10.05
CA TYR A 24 -1.21 -2.69 10.35
C TYR A 24 -0.09 -2.04 9.56
N THR A 25 -0.38 -0.89 8.94
CA THR A 25 0.60 -0.15 8.14
C THR A 25 0.93 1.17 8.82
N PRO A 26 1.96 1.23 9.65
CA PRO A 26 2.46 2.46 10.27
C PRO A 26 3.30 3.24 9.26
N LYS A 27 2.79 4.40 8.84
CA LYS A 27 3.39 5.25 7.81
C LYS A 27 4.86 5.60 8.10
N PHE A 28 5.14 6.08 9.31
CA PHE A 28 6.48 6.57 9.66
C PHE A 28 7.49 5.46 9.97
N LEU A 29 7.07 4.22 9.94
CA LEU A 29 7.97 3.09 10.12
C LEU A 29 8.26 2.38 8.79
N ASP A 30 7.65 2.80 7.69
CA ASP A 30 7.75 2.16 6.37
C ASP A 30 7.60 0.63 6.44
N ALA A 31 6.66 0.16 7.25
CA ALA A 31 6.50 -1.23 7.59
C ALA A 31 5.07 -1.74 7.37
N ILE A 32 4.93 -3.05 7.24
CA ILE A 32 3.70 -3.79 7.46
C ILE A 32 3.92 -4.68 8.68
N VAL A 33 3.02 -4.58 9.64
CA VAL A 33 3.11 -5.29 10.93
C VAL A 33 1.92 -6.22 11.07
N ALA A 34 2.15 -7.47 11.40
CA ALA A 34 1.09 -8.44 11.72
C ALA A 34 1.01 -8.66 13.22
N VAL A 35 -0.16 -8.42 13.79
CA VAL A 35 -0.44 -8.60 15.22
C VAL A 35 -1.50 -9.68 15.38
N GLY A 36 -1.20 -10.70 16.17
CA GLY A 36 -2.14 -11.77 16.45
C GLY A 36 -3.40 -11.25 17.15
N ARG A 37 -4.58 -11.53 16.58
CA ARG A 37 -5.85 -10.99 17.07
C ARG A 37 -6.14 -11.37 18.52
N GLN A 38 -5.79 -12.59 18.91
CA GLN A 38 -6.07 -13.10 20.26
C GLN A 38 -4.96 -12.79 21.26
N SER A 39 -3.72 -12.89 20.79
CA SER A 39 -2.54 -12.72 21.64
C SER A 39 -2.14 -11.28 21.86
N GLY A 40 -2.47 -10.39 20.91
CA GLY A 40 -1.91 -9.04 20.84
C GLY A 40 -0.39 -9.01 20.58
N ALA A 41 0.22 -10.16 20.32
CA ALA A 41 1.64 -10.26 20.08
C ALA A 41 1.98 -9.89 18.62
N LEU A 42 3.15 -9.33 18.41
CA LEU A 42 3.75 -9.16 17.11
C LEU A 42 4.09 -10.53 16.52
N ASN A 43 3.44 -10.89 15.42
CA ASN A 43 3.72 -12.14 14.73
C ASN A 43 4.92 -11.98 13.79
N TRP A 44 4.90 -10.91 12.98
CA TRP A 44 5.98 -10.59 12.04
C TRP A 44 5.90 -9.11 11.61
N GLN A 45 7.00 -8.63 11.02
CA GLN A 45 7.10 -7.31 10.43
C GLN A 45 7.87 -7.40 9.11
N ALA A 46 7.30 -6.83 8.06
CA ALA A 46 7.95 -6.64 6.76
C ALA A 46 8.28 -5.16 6.56
N GLY A 47 9.49 -4.87 6.15
CA GLY A 47 9.99 -3.50 6.07
C GLY A 47 10.22 -2.85 7.43
N GLY A 48 10.56 -1.57 7.41
CA GLY A 48 10.94 -0.85 8.62
C GLY A 48 12.28 -1.34 9.19
N ARG A 49 12.78 -0.63 10.18
CA ARG A 49 14.11 -0.86 10.78
C ARG A 49 14.28 -2.24 11.44
N PHE A 50 13.18 -2.90 11.78
CA PHE A 50 13.19 -4.16 12.51
C PHE A 50 12.50 -5.30 11.76
N GLY A 51 12.24 -5.10 10.46
CA GLY A 51 11.64 -6.14 9.62
C GLY A 51 12.60 -7.30 9.41
N SER A 52 12.05 -8.51 9.35
CA SER A 52 12.80 -9.74 9.13
C SER A 52 12.67 -10.30 7.71
N PHE A 53 11.87 -9.65 6.88
CA PHE A 53 11.67 -10.10 5.50
C PHE A 53 12.84 -9.70 4.62
N THR A 54 13.14 -10.57 3.65
CA THR A 54 14.13 -10.34 2.59
C THR A 54 13.43 -10.32 1.22
N ASP A 55 14.11 -9.79 0.22
CA ASP A 55 13.71 -9.94 -1.17
C ASP A 55 14.16 -11.29 -1.76
N GLU A 56 13.96 -11.46 -3.08
CA GLU A 56 14.32 -12.68 -3.80
C GLU A 56 15.83 -12.93 -3.85
N ASP A 57 16.63 -11.89 -3.69
CA ASP A 57 18.10 -11.95 -3.69
C ASP A 57 18.66 -12.20 -2.27
N GLY A 58 17.79 -12.22 -1.26
CA GLY A 58 18.12 -12.40 0.15
C GLY A 58 18.55 -11.10 0.84
N ASP A 59 18.37 -9.96 0.18
CA ASP A 59 18.64 -8.64 0.74
C ASP A 59 17.51 -8.24 1.71
N THR A 60 17.89 -7.74 2.88
CA THR A 60 16.95 -7.27 3.87
C THR A 60 16.14 -6.10 3.32
N ILE A 61 14.83 -6.12 3.57
CA ILE A 61 13.94 -5.00 3.29
C ILE A 61 14.23 -3.89 4.30
N ASP A 62 15.23 -3.08 4.00
CA ASP A 62 15.73 -2.02 4.85
C ASP A 62 15.19 -0.66 4.36
N PRO A 63 14.42 0.06 5.18
CA PRO A 63 13.93 1.38 4.81
C PRO A 63 15.08 2.39 4.65
N ASP A 64 16.19 2.21 5.33
CA ASP A 64 17.37 3.08 5.15
C ASP A 64 17.96 2.91 3.72
N ARG A 65 17.75 1.77 3.06
CA ARG A 65 18.07 1.56 1.65
C ARG A 65 17.01 2.11 0.70
N ALA A 66 15.78 2.32 1.16
CA ALA A 66 14.75 3.01 0.38
C ALA A 66 15.14 4.46 0.09
N TYR A 67 16.07 5.02 0.86
CA TYR A 67 16.65 6.34 0.66
C TYR A 67 17.83 6.35 -0.32
N ASP A 68 18.29 5.21 -0.79
CA ASP A 68 19.40 5.16 -1.75
C ASP A 68 18.89 5.54 -3.15
N VAL A 69 19.10 6.82 -3.43
CA VAL A 69 18.42 7.67 -4.42
C VAL A 69 18.70 7.25 -5.86
N ASP A 70 19.74 6.47 -6.10
CA ASP A 70 20.28 6.19 -7.44
C ASP A 70 20.36 4.69 -7.78
N GLY A 71 19.92 3.79 -6.91
CA GLY A 71 20.03 2.34 -7.10
C GLY A 71 18.80 1.67 -7.72
N PRO A 72 18.96 0.47 -8.29
CA PRO A 72 17.84 -0.37 -8.73
C PRO A 72 16.93 -0.80 -7.58
N ASN A 73 17.32 -0.53 -6.36
CA ASN A 73 16.65 -0.91 -5.10
C ASN A 73 15.57 0.10 -4.62
N ARG A 74 15.01 0.90 -5.51
CA ARG A 74 13.71 1.58 -5.28
C ARG A 74 12.59 0.56 -5.08
N THR A 75 12.85 -0.50 -4.35
CA THR A 75 11.99 -1.67 -4.38
C THR A 75 10.89 -1.57 -3.38
N TRP A 76 11.17 -0.90 -2.28
CA TRP A 76 10.25 -0.89 -1.16
C TRP A 76 9.47 0.41 -1.12
N TRP A 77 8.44 0.42 -0.32
CA TRP A 77 7.54 1.56 -0.19
C TRP A 77 8.12 2.63 0.74
N SER A 78 7.66 3.84 0.56
CA SER A 78 7.95 4.96 1.44
C SER A 78 6.67 5.68 1.83
N HIS A 79 6.39 5.72 3.14
CA HIS A 79 5.18 6.31 3.70
C HIS A 79 3.88 5.74 3.08
N ALA A 80 3.83 4.43 2.88
CA ALA A 80 2.73 3.76 2.22
C ALA A 80 1.37 4.06 2.87
N HIS A 81 0.39 4.25 2.02
CA HIS A 81 -1.00 4.44 2.37
C HIS A 81 -1.81 3.29 1.83
N MET A 82 -2.84 2.91 2.53
CA MET A 82 -3.79 1.88 2.15
C MET A 82 -3.22 0.66 1.44
N SER A 83 -3.49 -0.45 1.99
CA SER A 83 -3.19 -1.76 1.41
C SER A 83 -4.44 -2.62 1.37
N HIS A 84 -4.51 -3.46 0.37
CA HIS A 84 -5.46 -4.54 0.29
C HIS A 84 -4.65 -5.84 0.28
N ALA A 85 -4.99 -6.78 1.16
CA ALA A 85 -4.29 -8.06 1.31
C ALA A 85 -5.18 -9.23 0.89
N TRP A 86 -4.54 -10.29 0.41
CA TRP A 86 -5.13 -11.59 0.10
C TRP A 86 -4.19 -12.70 0.58
N ALA A 87 -4.55 -13.96 0.38
CA ALA A 87 -3.85 -15.11 0.96
C ALA A 87 -2.31 -15.09 0.78
N ASP A 88 -1.84 -14.81 -0.42
CA ASP A 88 -0.43 -14.88 -0.81
C ASP A 88 0.19 -13.53 -1.19
N GLY A 89 -0.45 -12.41 -0.84
CA GLY A 89 0.10 -11.12 -1.19
C GLY A 89 -0.71 -9.90 -0.74
N PHE A 90 -0.25 -8.74 -1.16
CA PHE A 90 -0.90 -7.45 -0.89
C PHE A 90 -0.57 -6.43 -1.98
N VAL A 91 -1.34 -5.37 -2.01
CA VAL A 91 -1.07 -4.18 -2.80
C VAL A 91 -1.14 -2.95 -1.90
N LEU A 92 -0.27 -2.00 -2.15
CA LEU A 92 -0.24 -0.73 -1.42
C LEU A 92 -0.12 0.46 -2.36
N TYR A 93 -0.61 1.60 -1.89
CA TYR A 93 -0.35 2.90 -2.44
C TYR A 93 0.92 3.44 -1.77
N ASP A 94 1.99 3.52 -2.52
CA ASP A 94 3.27 4.03 -2.08
C ASP A 94 3.32 5.54 -2.36
N ASN A 95 3.28 6.35 -1.31
CA ASN A 95 3.33 7.81 -1.47
C ASN A 95 4.67 8.28 -2.04
N GLY A 96 5.74 7.51 -1.86
CA GLY A 96 7.03 7.77 -2.47
C GLY A 96 7.74 9.01 -1.91
N THR A 97 7.50 9.34 -0.63
CA THR A 97 8.02 10.55 0.01
C THR A 97 9.55 10.60 0.04
N HIS A 98 10.19 9.44 0.00
CA HIS A 98 11.64 9.33 -0.03
C HIS A 98 12.19 8.91 -1.40
N HIS A 99 11.33 8.84 -2.42
CA HIS A 99 11.77 8.54 -3.77
C HIS A 99 12.40 9.76 -4.44
N SER A 100 13.30 9.51 -5.38
CA SER A 100 13.85 10.56 -6.25
C SER A 100 13.77 10.09 -7.71
N PRO A 101 13.01 10.77 -8.57
CA PRO A 101 12.15 11.91 -8.25
C PRO A 101 10.98 11.52 -7.33
N LEU A 102 10.39 12.51 -6.66
CA LEU A 102 9.17 12.31 -5.86
C LEU A 102 8.04 11.86 -6.79
N VAL A 103 7.51 10.67 -6.54
CA VAL A 103 6.42 10.10 -7.32
C VAL A 103 5.69 9.08 -6.47
N SER A 104 4.36 9.11 -6.53
CA SER A 104 3.54 8.07 -5.93
C SER A 104 3.28 6.95 -6.93
N ARG A 105 3.18 5.74 -6.42
CA ARG A 105 2.98 4.54 -7.24
C ARG A 105 2.06 3.54 -6.55
N VAL A 106 1.58 2.60 -7.34
CA VAL A 106 0.95 1.38 -6.83
C VAL A 106 1.97 0.26 -6.94
N ALA A 107 2.14 -0.51 -5.87
CA ALA A 107 3.01 -1.68 -5.88
C ALA A 107 2.32 -2.88 -5.24
N ALA A 108 2.36 -4.03 -5.92
CA ALA A 108 1.86 -5.29 -5.38
C ALA A 108 2.99 -6.28 -5.15
N TYR A 109 2.83 -7.06 -4.10
CA TYR A 109 3.81 -8.02 -3.62
C TYR A 109 3.15 -9.37 -3.36
N THR A 110 3.86 -10.43 -3.63
CA THR A 110 3.60 -11.74 -3.01
C THR A 110 4.49 -11.90 -1.79
N TRP A 111 4.02 -12.66 -0.82
CA TRP A 111 4.75 -12.97 0.40
C TRP A 111 4.78 -14.47 0.67
N ASP A 112 5.90 -14.91 1.20
CA ASP A 112 6.01 -16.17 1.93
C ASP A 112 6.33 -15.80 3.39
N VAL A 113 5.32 -15.93 4.25
CA VAL A 113 5.44 -15.54 5.66
C VAL A 113 6.32 -16.52 6.44
N GLU A 114 6.34 -17.79 6.06
CA GLU A 114 7.17 -18.80 6.72
C GLU A 114 8.65 -18.63 6.36
N ALA A 115 8.93 -18.36 5.10
CA ALA A 115 10.28 -18.06 4.63
C ALA A 115 10.71 -16.62 4.93
N ALA A 116 9.79 -15.76 5.35
CA ALA A 116 9.97 -14.32 5.53
C ALA A 116 10.52 -13.65 4.27
N THR A 117 9.91 -13.90 3.12
CA THR A 117 10.30 -13.33 1.83
C THR A 117 9.19 -12.53 1.16
N LEU A 118 9.57 -11.48 0.44
CA LEU A 118 8.68 -10.66 -0.39
C LEU A 118 9.21 -10.59 -1.82
N LYS A 119 8.27 -10.65 -2.76
CA LYS A 119 8.55 -10.43 -4.17
C LYS A 119 7.61 -9.36 -4.72
N ARG A 120 8.15 -8.30 -5.31
CA ARG A 120 7.34 -7.33 -6.03
C ARG A 120 6.87 -7.93 -7.37
N THR A 121 5.55 -8.02 -7.55
CA THR A 121 4.93 -8.64 -8.73
C THR A 121 4.30 -7.62 -9.67
N PHE A 122 4.06 -6.41 -9.18
CA PHE A 122 3.46 -5.34 -9.97
C PHE A 122 3.95 -3.98 -9.49
N GLU A 123 4.12 -3.06 -10.44
CA GLU A 123 4.37 -1.66 -10.18
C GLU A 123 3.68 -0.82 -11.26
N PHE A 124 3.06 0.26 -10.83
CA PHE A 124 2.49 1.25 -11.73
C PHE A 124 2.74 2.67 -11.23
N VAL A 125 3.38 3.45 -12.07
CA VAL A 125 3.55 4.89 -11.89
C VAL A 125 2.63 5.58 -12.89
N ASN A 126 1.83 6.54 -12.41
CA ASN A 126 0.96 7.30 -13.30
C ASN A 126 1.79 8.10 -14.32
N GLU A 127 1.38 8.07 -15.58
CA GLU A 127 2.08 8.77 -16.69
C GLU A 127 2.31 10.27 -16.44
N SER A 128 1.44 10.89 -15.65
CA SER A 128 1.55 12.30 -15.26
C SER A 128 2.55 12.54 -14.13
N GLY A 129 3.21 11.50 -13.61
CA GLY A 129 4.15 11.62 -12.50
C GLY A 129 3.52 12.21 -11.24
N ILE A 130 2.30 11.77 -10.90
CA ILE A 130 1.57 12.25 -9.72
C ILE A 130 2.39 11.97 -8.46
N TYR A 131 2.51 12.99 -7.62
CA TYR A 131 3.03 12.86 -6.27
C TYR A 131 1.96 13.28 -5.25
N ASP A 132 1.45 12.30 -4.53
CA ASP A 132 0.51 12.48 -3.42
C ASP A 132 1.26 12.23 -2.11
N PRO A 133 1.70 13.26 -1.36
CA PRO A 133 2.46 13.08 -0.12
C PRO A 133 1.62 12.48 1.02
N ILE A 134 0.31 12.50 0.87
CA ILE A 134 -0.66 12.01 1.87
C ILE A 134 -1.83 11.34 1.17
N LEU A 135 -2.50 10.45 1.90
CA LEU A 135 -3.65 9.71 1.40
C LEU A 135 -3.28 8.81 0.20
N GLY A 136 -4.23 8.48 -0.62
CA GLY A 136 -4.10 7.47 -1.66
C GLY A 136 -4.76 6.16 -1.24
N ASP A 137 -5.29 5.45 -2.19
CA ASP A 137 -5.92 4.15 -1.96
C ASP A 137 -5.76 3.25 -3.18
N VAL A 138 -5.63 1.96 -2.93
CA VAL A 138 -5.63 0.97 -3.99
C VAL A 138 -6.35 -0.30 -3.55
N ARG A 139 -7.07 -0.89 -4.48
CA ARG A 139 -7.77 -2.15 -4.26
C ARG A 139 -7.59 -3.07 -5.45
N LYS A 140 -7.24 -4.32 -5.19
CA LYS A 140 -7.31 -5.39 -6.19
C LYS A 140 -8.77 -5.81 -6.34
N LEU A 141 -9.28 -5.79 -7.56
CA LEU A 141 -10.63 -6.21 -7.92
C LEU A 141 -10.70 -7.73 -8.16
N ASP A 142 -11.90 -8.31 -8.08
CA ASP A 142 -12.13 -9.73 -8.32
C ASP A 142 -11.66 -10.19 -9.72
N GLY A 143 -11.72 -9.27 -10.70
CA GLY A 143 -11.20 -9.51 -12.06
C GLY A 143 -9.68 -9.44 -12.20
N GLY A 144 -8.95 -9.16 -11.12
CA GLY A 144 -7.49 -9.06 -11.07
C GLY A 144 -6.94 -7.65 -11.33
N ASN A 145 -7.74 -6.72 -11.84
CA ASN A 145 -7.34 -5.33 -12.02
C ASN A 145 -7.16 -4.60 -10.69
N TYR A 146 -6.50 -3.45 -10.73
CA TYR A 146 -6.29 -2.57 -9.59
C TYR A 146 -7.10 -1.29 -9.76
N LEU A 147 -7.96 -0.96 -8.79
CA LEU A 147 -8.65 0.33 -8.71
C LEU A 147 -7.84 1.25 -7.80
N VAL A 148 -7.41 2.39 -8.31
CA VAL A 148 -6.52 3.33 -7.63
C VAL A 148 -7.19 4.68 -7.48
N ALA A 149 -7.12 5.26 -6.28
CA ALA A 149 -7.46 6.66 -6.02
C ALA A 149 -6.18 7.49 -5.88
N TRP A 150 -5.94 8.36 -6.82
CA TRP A 150 -4.92 9.40 -6.78
C TRP A 150 -5.52 10.60 -6.07
N THR A 151 -5.40 10.59 -4.75
CA THR A 151 -6.25 11.42 -3.89
C THR A 151 -6.07 12.91 -4.12
N MET A 152 -4.83 13.39 -4.12
CA MET A 152 -4.55 14.83 -4.25
C MET A 152 -4.84 15.34 -5.66
N SER A 153 -4.72 14.49 -6.66
CA SER A 153 -5.06 14.83 -8.05
C SER A 153 -6.56 14.76 -8.33
N GLY A 154 -7.37 14.25 -7.39
CA GLY A 154 -8.81 14.09 -7.58
C GLY A 154 -9.18 13.12 -8.69
N SER A 155 -8.35 12.10 -8.93
CA SER A 155 -8.59 11.13 -10.01
C SER A 155 -8.60 9.70 -9.51
N MET A 156 -9.25 8.83 -10.29
CA MET A 156 -9.26 7.39 -10.10
C MET A 156 -8.93 6.70 -11.41
N THR A 157 -8.23 5.58 -11.33
CA THR A 157 -7.92 4.74 -12.50
C THR A 157 -8.14 3.27 -12.18
N GLU A 158 -8.63 2.53 -13.17
CA GLU A 158 -8.55 1.07 -13.14
C GLU A 158 -7.43 0.62 -14.07
N ILE A 159 -6.55 -0.25 -13.55
CA ILE A 159 -5.31 -0.66 -14.19
C ILE A 159 -5.28 -2.18 -14.26
N THR A 160 -4.96 -2.72 -15.44
CA THR A 160 -4.78 -4.16 -15.60
C THR A 160 -3.47 -4.64 -14.94
N PRO A 161 -3.31 -5.96 -14.66
CA PRO A 161 -2.03 -6.50 -14.22
C PRO A 161 -0.86 -6.30 -15.22
N ALA A 162 -1.17 -5.98 -16.47
CA ALA A 162 -0.17 -5.61 -17.49
C ALA A 162 0.22 -4.12 -17.47
N GLY A 163 -0.39 -3.32 -16.59
CA GLY A 163 -0.12 -1.89 -16.48
C GLY A 163 -0.94 -1.02 -17.44
N GLU A 164 -1.97 -1.55 -18.08
CA GLU A 164 -2.83 -0.79 -18.99
C GLU A 164 -3.96 -0.10 -18.22
N VAL A 165 -4.16 1.20 -18.44
CA VAL A 165 -5.31 1.93 -17.88
C VAL A 165 -6.54 1.66 -18.73
N VAL A 166 -7.53 0.98 -18.15
CA VAL A 166 -8.78 0.58 -18.83
C VAL A 166 -9.96 1.49 -18.47
N TRP A 167 -9.86 2.23 -17.37
CA TRP A 167 -10.86 3.19 -16.97
C TRP A 167 -10.22 4.34 -16.18
N ARG A 168 -10.79 5.54 -16.35
CA ARG A 168 -10.33 6.74 -15.63
C ARG A 168 -11.53 7.63 -15.29
N MET A 169 -11.47 8.22 -14.10
CA MET A 169 -12.39 9.26 -13.65
C MET A 169 -11.58 10.42 -13.07
N SER A 170 -12.04 11.65 -13.29
CA SER A 170 -11.51 12.84 -12.63
C SER A 170 -12.67 13.61 -12.00
N VAL A 171 -12.41 14.20 -10.82
CA VAL A 171 -13.41 14.97 -10.08
C VAL A 171 -12.91 16.41 -9.96
N GLU A 172 -13.66 17.35 -10.53
CA GLU A 172 -13.33 18.79 -10.53
C GLU A 172 -13.78 19.49 -9.23
N LEU A 173 -13.66 18.87 -8.08
CA LEU A 173 -14.21 19.41 -6.84
C LEU A 173 -13.22 20.14 -5.95
N GLY A 174 -12.00 20.42 -6.40
CA GLY A 174 -11.01 21.15 -5.60
C GLY A 174 -10.58 20.48 -4.28
N SER A 175 -11.06 19.27 -4.03
CA SER A 175 -10.72 18.41 -2.90
C SER A 175 -10.52 16.99 -3.39
N GLY A 176 -9.51 16.31 -2.86
CA GLY A 176 -9.12 14.99 -3.32
C GLY A 176 -10.21 13.91 -3.22
N VAL A 177 -9.99 12.81 -3.90
CA VAL A 177 -10.78 11.59 -3.78
C VAL A 177 -10.30 10.81 -2.56
N GLY A 178 -11.19 10.49 -1.64
CA GLY A 178 -10.86 9.72 -0.44
C GLY A 178 -10.62 8.24 -0.72
N ARG A 179 -11.21 7.38 0.10
CA ARG A 179 -11.15 5.93 -0.07
C ARG A 179 -12.05 5.46 -1.19
N THR A 180 -11.62 4.40 -1.89
CA THR A 180 -12.43 3.72 -2.89
C THR A 180 -13.16 2.55 -2.28
N GLY A 181 -14.49 2.49 -2.50
CA GLY A 181 -15.29 1.31 -2.26
C GLY A 181 -15.79 0.76 -3.60
N TYR A 182 -15.46 -0.47 -3.94
CA TYR A 182 -16.06 -1.14 -5.08
C TYR A 182 -17.36 -1.80 -4.66
N VAL A 183 -18.46 -1.41 -5.30
CA VAL A 183 -19.78 -2.04 -5.15
C VAL A 183 -20.12 -2.65 -6.49
N PRO A 184 -20.21 -4.00 -6.62
CA PRO A 184 -20.43 -4.67 -7.90
C PRO A 184 -21.78 -4.33 -8.55
N THR A 185 -22.75 -3.84 -7.76
CA THR A 185 -24.05 -3.39 -8.25
C THR A 185 -24.54 -2.19 -7.45
N LEU A 186 -24.83 -1.09 -8.13
CA LEU A 186 -25.43 0.13 -7.55
C LEU A 186 -26.89 -0.07 -7.09
N TYR A 187 -27.53 -1.20 -7.43
CA TYR A 187 -28.97 -1.44 -7.23
C TYR A 187 -29.32 -2.22 -5.95
N GLN A 188 -28.37 -2.47 -5.05
CA GLN A 188 -28.67 -3.13 -3.77
C GLN A 188 -28.68 -2.16 -2.56
N VAL A 189 -28.77 -0.86 -2.79
CA VAL A 189 -29.01 0.07 -1.70
C VAL A 189 -30.50 0.04 -1.36
N THR A 190 -30.90 -0.87 -0.53
CA THR A 190 -32.20 -0.81 0.17
C THR A 190 -32.08 0.26 1.24
N TYR A 191 -32.68 1.40 1.01
CA TYR A 191 -32.94 2.37 2.07
C TYR A 191 -33.94 1.72 3.05
N GLN A 192 -33.52 1.50 4.29
CA GLN A 192 -34.40 1.22 5.41
C GLN A 192 -34.79 2.53 6.07
#